data_5817576f9113ac10588f2816f3612760
#
_entry.id   5817576f9113ac10588f2816f3612760
#
_cell.length_a   1.000
_cell.length_b   1.000
_cell.length_c   1.000
_cell.angle_alpha   90.00
_cell.angle_beta   90.00
_cell.angle_gamma   90.00
#
_symmetry.space_group_name_H-M   'P 1'
#
loop_
_entity.id
_entity.type
_entity.pdbx_description
1 polymer ?
#
loop_
_entity_poly.entity_id
_entity_poly.type
_entity_poly.pdbx_seq_one_letter_code
_entity_poly.pdbx_strand_id
1 'polypeptide(L)'
;DMNEMRYSKLLVSIGKNLVENKRADNHFAAEVMERGGKLVNISPEYGPSSSKADYWLTIRPNTDTALLLGISKIIIDNNWHDEKFLKEFSDFPLLLRKDTLKRLKPEDLNKEYKNQLSKDGPSYTIHGLKKKQYDKIGDFTVFDKKSNSVKPLTRDDVGDLLEKKKIDPQLDWEGTISGADGNDIEVCTLFWAYKYVHLKDYDLDTVVDITHSNKELIQQLAKDLATIKPATIHIGEGLNHWF
;
A
#
# COMPACT_ATOMS: atom_id res chain seq x y z
N ASP A 1 11.04 12.37 -6.66
CA ASP A 1 11.27 13.61 -7.39
C ASP A 1 10.58 13.54 -8.77
N MET A 2 10.05 14.69 -9.23
CA MET A 2 9.41 14.79 -10.55
C MET A 2 10.35 14.37 -11.68
N ASN A 3 11.63 14.69 -11.56
CA ASN A 3 12.66 14.29 -12.52
C ASN A 3 12.79 12.77 -12.69
N GLU A 4 12.47 11.99 -11.69
CA GLU A 4 12.60 10.53 -11.72
C GLU A 4 11.49 9.86 -12.53
N MET A 5 10.38 10.58 -12.76
CA MET A 5 9.28 10.11 -13.59
C MET A 5 9.76 9.63 -14.99
N ARG A 6 10.80 10.27 -15.56
CA ARG A 6 11.43 9.90 -16.84
C ARG A 6 11.94 8.46 -16.92
N TYR A 7 12.25 7.83 -15.76
CA TYR A 7 12.77 6.47 -15.71
C TYR A 7 11.67 5.41 -15.64
N SER A 8 10.40 5.84 -15.56
CA SER A 8 9.27 4.93 -15.51
C SER A 8 9.03 4.25 -16.86
N LYS A 9 8.57 3.00 -16.79
CA LYS A 9 8.05 2.26 -17.95
C LYS A 9 6.52 2.36 -18.04
N LEU A 10 5.89 2.74 -16.92
CA LEU A 10 4.48 3.04 -16.84
C LEU A 10 4.31 4.36 -16.07
N LEU A 11 3.65 5.32 -16.69
CA LEU A 11 3.26 6.58 -16.05
C LEU A 11 1.73 6.66 -16.03
N VAL A 12 1.16 6.70 -14.84
CA VAL A 12 -0.28 6.86 -14.64
C VAL A 12 -0.55 8.26 -14.10
N SER A 13 -1.30 9.05 -14.85
CA SER A 13 -1.72 10.40 -14.45
C SER A 13 -3.16 10.37 -13.99
N ILE A 14 -3.44 10.79 -12.75
CA ILE A 14 -4.78 10.77 -12.15
C ILE A 14 -5.19 12.18 -11.75
N GLY A 15 -6.31 12.66 -12.28
CA GLY A 15 -6.87 13.98 -11.95
C GLY A 15 -5.92 15.15 -12.24
N LYS A 16 -5.05 15.00 -13.24
CA LYS A 16 -4.02 15.97 -13.60
C LYS A 16 -3.91 16.15 -15.11
N ASN A 17 -3.95 17.40 -15.52
CA ASN A 17 -3.67 17.77 -16.90
C ASN A 17 -2.16 18.07 -17.05
N LEU A 18 -1.38 17.05 -17.39
CA LEU A 18 0.08 17.15 -17.54
C LEU A 18 0.48 18.10 -18.67
N VAL A 19 -0.22 18.02 -19.80
CA VAL A 19 0.17 18.73 -21.02
C VAL A 19 -0.04 20.24 -20.91
N GLU A 20 -1.15 20.69 -20.35
CA GLU A 20 -1.49 22.11 -20.30
C GLU A 20 -1.03 22.80 -19.01
N ASN A 21 -1.24 22.15 -17.86
CA ASN A 21 -1.08 22.81 -16.56
C ASN A 21 0.28 22.54 -15.90
N LYS A 22 1.05 21.58 -16.41
CA LYS A 22 2.37 21.22 -15.87
C LYS A 22 3.44 21.18 -16.98
N ARG A 23 3.56 22.29 -17.68
CA ARG A 23 4.49 22.42 -18.83
C ARG A 23 5.93 22.08 -18.48
N ALA A 24 6.39 22.45 -17.29
CA ALA A 24 7.72 22.13 -16.79
C ALA A 24 7.97 20.63 -16.61
N ASP A 25 6.91 19.85 -16.33
CA ASP A 25 7.02 18.42 -16.07
C ASP A 25 6.66 17.56 -17.29
N ASN A 26 6.02 18.17 -18.29
CA ASN A 26 5.49 17.45 -19.46
C ASN A 26 6.59 16.80 -20.31
N HIS A 27 7.78 17.38 -20.35
CA HIS A 27 8.91 16.78 -21.10
C HIS A 27 9.34 15.43 -20.50
N PHE A 28 9.21 15.23 -19.18
CA PHE A 28 9.50 13.93 -18.58
C PHE A 28 8.51 12.84 -19.01
N ALA A 29 7.23 13.20 -19.18
CA ALA A 29 6.23 12.29 -19.73
C ALA A 29 6.54 11.97 -21.22
N ALA A 30 6.97 12.97 -22.00
CA ALA A 30 7.42 12.76 -23.37
C ALA A 30 8.62 11.79 -23.43
N GLU A 31 9.62 11.97 -22.57
CA GLU A 31 10.77 11.06 -22.49
C GLU A 31 10.38 9.61 -22.13
N VAL A 32 9.34 9.42 -21.30
CA VAL A 32 8.80 8.06 -21.01
C VAL A 32 8.26 7.43 -22.30
N MET A 33 7.44 8.16 -23.04
CA MET A 33 6.86 7.69 -24.31
C MET A 33 7.93 7.42 -25.38
N GLU A 34 8.90 8.32 -25.55
CA GLU A 34 10.02 8.17 -26.51
C GLU A 34 10.86 6.92 -26.22
N ARG A 35 10.97 6.52 -24.97
CA ARG A 35 11.65 5.28 -24.55
C ARG A 35 10.77 4.04 -24.63
N GLY A 36 9.55 4.14 -25.19
CA GLY A 36 8.61 3.03 -25.30
C GLY A 36 7.87 2.71 -23.99
N GLY A 37 7.90 3.61 -23.01
CA GLY A 37 7.07 3.51 -21.81
C GLY A 37 5.62 3.85 -22.10
N LYS A 38 4.72 3.34 -21.28
CA LYS A 38 3.27 3.49 -21.40
C LYS A 38 2.77 4.68 -20.58
N LEU A 39 1.93 5.51 -21.18
CA LEU A 39 1.22 6.60 -20.50
C LEU A 39 -0.27 6.25 -20.36
N VAL A 40 -0.80 6.34 -19.16
CA VAL A 40 -2.22 6.18 -18.84
C VAL A 40 -2.75 7.48 -18.26
N ASN A 41 -3.86 7.97 -18.77
CA ASN A 41 -4.54 9.14 -18.19
C ASN A 41 -5.90 8.76 -17.62
N ILE A 42 -6.15 9.15 -16.38
CA ILE A 42 -7.42 8.95 -15.67
C ILE A 42 -8.01 10.33 -15.39
N SER A 43 -9.11 10.66 -16.06
CA SER A 43 -9.76 11.97 -15.96
C SER A 43 -11.22 11.89 -16.38
N PRO A 44 -12.08 12.79 -15.86
CA PRO A 44 -13.50 12.81 -16.21
C PRO A 44 -13.76 13.23 -17.67
N GLU A 45 -12.82 13.93 -18.29
CA GLU A 45 -12.95 14.44 -19.64
C GLU A 45 -11.77 14.08 -20.52
N TYR A 46 -12.01 14.00 -21.82
CA TYR A 46 -10.98 13.76 -22.84
C TYR A 46 -10.28 15.08 -23.20
N GLY A 47 -9.13 15.30 -22.59
CA GLY A 47 -8.30 16.49 -22.82
C GLY A 47 -6.98 16.18 -23.54
N PRO A 48 -6.09 17.18 -23.68
CA PRO A 48 -4.79 17.03 -24.35
C PRO A 48 -3.91 15.94 -23.75
N SER A 49 -3.95 15.74 -22.45
CA SER A 49 -3.24 14.63 -21.78
C SER A 49 -3.77 13.25 -22.18
N SER A 50 -5.09 13.13 -22.34
CA SER A 50 -5.73 11.89 -22.81
C SER A 50 -5.37 11.56 -24.26
N SER A 51 -5.24 12.58 -25.11
CA SER A 51 -4.90 12.41 -26.54
C SER A 51 -3.49 11.84 -26.77
N LYS A 52 -2.61 11.90 -25.77
CA LYS A 52 -1.24 11.40 -25.82
C LYS A 52 -1.06 10.09 -25.05
N ALA A 53 -2.07 9.68 -24.30
CA ALA A 53 -2.04 8.44 -23.52
C ALA A 53 -2.24 7.22 -24.41
N ASP A 54 -1.60 6.10 -24.06
CA ASP A 54 -1.85 4.79 -24.67
C ASP A 54 -3.29 4.35 -24.48
N TYR A 55 -3.86 4.68 -23.32
CA TYR A 55 -5.30 4.63 -23.09
C TYR A 55 -5.74 5.66 -22.06
N TRP A 56 -6.98 6.09 -22.20
CA TRP A 56 -7.67 6.98 -21.30
C TRP A 56 -8.78 6.24 -20.57
N LEU A 57 -8.74 6.30 -19.26
CA LEU A 57 -9.78 5.78 -18.38
C LEU A 57 -10.66 6.95 -17.93
N THR A 58 -11.88 7.02 -18.44
CA THR A 58 -12.85 7.99 -17.95
C THR A 58 -13.31 7.60 -16.55
N ILE A 59 -13.57 8.60 -15.71
CA ILE A 59 -14.00 8.38 -14.34
C ILE A 59 -15.02 9.43 -13.95
N ARG A 60 -16.06 9.01 -13.25
CA ARG A 60 -16.99 9.94 -12.61
C ARG A 60 -16.23 10.75 -11.55
N PRO A 61 -16.37 12.10 -11.51
CA PRO A 61 -15.73 12.91 -10.47
C PRO A 61 -16.03 12.42 -9.07
N ASN A 62 -15.01 12.48 -8.17
CA ASN A 62 -15.09 12.05 -6.77
C ASN A 62 -15.26 10.53 -6.56
N THR A 63 -14.87 9.70 -7.52
CA THR A 63 -14.93 8.24 -7.38
C THR A 63 -13.56 7.56 -7.50
N ASP A 64 -12.50 8.36 -7.48
CA ASP A 64 -11.11 7.89 -7.61
C ASP A 64 -10.75 6.85 -6.55
N THR A 65 -11.21 7.04 -5.31
CA THR A 65 -10.99 6.10 -4.22
C THR A 65 -11.58 4.73 -4.54
N ALA A 66 -12.81 4.67 -5.05
CA ALA A 66 -13.45 3.41 -5.44
C ALA A 66 -12.67 2.71 -6.56
N LEU A 67 -12.19 3.47 -7.56
CA LEU A 67 -11.35 2.93 -8.62
C LEU A 67 -10.06 2.32 -8.06
N LEU A 68 -9.34 3.05 -7.20
CA LEU A 68 -8.06 2.59 -6.65
C LEU A 68 -8.22 1.39 -5.72
N LEU A 69 -9.31 1.33 -4.94
CA LEU A 69 -9.63 0.17 -4.10
C LEU A 69 -9.99 -1.05 -4.96
N GLY A 70 -10.76 -0.86 -6.04
CA GLY A 70 -11.04 -1.93 -6.99
C GLY A 70 -9.79 -2.47 -7.68
N ILE A 71 -8.89 -1.58 -8.12
CA ILE A 71 -7.60 -1.97 -8.67
C ILE A 71 -6.78 -2.77 -7.64
N SER A 72 -6.74 -2.30 -6.39
CA SER A 72 -6.06 -3.01 -5.31
C SER A 72 -6.64 -4.40 -5.07
N LYS A 73 -7.98 -4.52 -5.10
CA LYS A 73 -8.66 -5.81 -4.99
C LYS A 73 -8.27 -6.76 -6.12
N ILE A 74 -8.30 -6.29 -7.37
CA ILE A 74 -7.90 -7.11 -8.53
C ILE A 74 -6.46 -7.60 -8.38
N ILE A 75 -5.54 -6.74 -7.97
CA ILE A 75 -4.13 -7.10 -7.76
C ILE A 75 -3.98 -8.16 -6.67
N ILE A 76 -4.69 -8.01 -5.55
CA ILE A 76 -4.64 -8.95 -4.42
C ILE A 76 -5.29 -10.29 -4.78
N ASP A 77 -6.47 -10.28 -5.38
CA ASP A 77 -7.22 -11.48 -5.74
C ASP A 77 -6.48 -12.34 -6.77
N ASN A 78 -5.68 -11.71 -7.64
CA ASN A 78 -4.83 -12.41 -8.61
C ASN A 78 -3.42 -12.73 -8.08
N ASN A 79 -3.10 -12.42 -6.83
CA ASN A 79 -1.77 -12.60 -6.24
C ASN A 79 -0.65 -11.90 -7.05
N TRP A 80 -0.93 -10.71 -7.59
CA TRP A 80 0.03 -9.92 -8.36
C TRP A 80 0.82 -8.92 -7.51
N HIS A 81 0.53 -8.85 -6.21
CA HIS A 81 1.26 -8.00 -5.26
C HIS A 81 2.67 -8.54 -4.99
N ASP A 82 3.60 -7.65 -4.68
CA ASP A 82 4.95 -8.01 -4.25
C ASP A 82 4.93 -8.44 -2.78
N GLU A 83 4.76 -9.74 -2.55
CA GLU A 83 4.67 -10.32 -1.20
C GLU A 83 5.91 -10.00 -0.36
N LYS A 84 7.12 -10.08 -0.95
CA LYS A 84 8.36 -9.79 -0.24
C LYS A 84 8.40 -8.34 0.22
N PHE A 85 8.11 -7.41 -0.68
CA PHE A 85 8.08 -5.99 -0.35
C PHE A 85 7.04 -5.68 0.75
N LEU A 86 5.83 -6.24 0.65
CA LEU A 86 4.79 -6.03 1.64
C LEU A 86 5.16 -6.57 3.02
N LYS A 87 5.86 -7.70 3.10
CA LYS A 87 6.34 -8.27 4.36
C LYS A 87 7.46 -7.46 5.00
N GLU A 88 8.36 -6.90 4.20
CA GLU A 88 9.57 -6.26 4.68
C GLU A 88 9.42 -4.75 4.91
N PHE A 89 8.57 -4.08 4.13
CA PHE A 89 8.51 -2.62 4.08
C PHE A 89 7.12 -2.01 4.31
N SER A 90 6.13 -2.82 4.72
CA SER A 90 4.78 -2.32 5.01
C SER A 90 4.23 -2.80 6.35
N ASP A 91 3.15 -2.18 6.79
CA ASP A 91 2.42 -2.57 8.00
C ASP A 91 1.51 -3.79 7.79
N PHE A 92 1.38 -4.30 6.59
CA PHE A 92 0.44 -5.38 6.27
C PHE A 92 0.61 -6.68 7.08
N PRO A 93 1.83 -7.12 7.46
CA PRO A 93 1.98 -8.32 8.30
C PRO A 93 1.70 -8.08 9.78
N LEU A 94 1.51 -6.83 10.22
CA LEU A 94 1.26 -6.52 11.63
C LEU A 94 -0.08 -7.07 12.09
N LEU A 95 -0.11 -7.56 13.34
CA LEU A 95 -1.30 -8.14 13.93
C LEU A 95 -2.24 -7.08 14.52
N LEU A 96 -3.52 -7.25 14.22
CA LEU A 96 -4.64 -6.51 14.77
C LEU A 96 -5.50 -7.41 15.64
N ARG A 97 -6.02 -6.86 16.71
CA ARG A 97 -7.09 -7.47 17.51
C ARG A 97 -8.42 -7.26 16.77
N LYS A 98 -9.18 -8.32 16.55
CA LYS A 98 -10.49 -8.23 15.86
C LYS A 98 -11.56 -7.53 16.69
N ASP A 99 -11.47 -7.60 18.02
CA ASP A 99 -12.44 -6.99 18.96
C ASP A 99 -12.38 -5.46 18.97
N THR A 100 -11.17 -4.88 18.86
CA THR A 100 -10.93 -3.44 18.99
C THR A 100 -10.46 -2.78 17.73
N LEU A 101 -10.07 -3.56 16.70
CA LEU A 101 -9.40 -3.14 15.45
C LEU A 101 -8.11 -2.32 15.72
N LYS A 102 -7.50 -2.54 16.88
CA LYS A 102 -6.23 -1.92 17.25
C LYS A 102 -5.09 -2.92 17.07
N ARG A 103 -3.89 -2.40 16.87
CA ARG A 103 -2.69 -3.24 16.83
C ARG A 103 -2.59 -4.08 18.08
N LEU A 104 -2.30 -5.37 17.90
CA LEU A 104 -1.88 -6.22 18.99
C LEU A 104 -0.50 -5.77 19.45
N LYS A 105 -0.35 -5.52 20.74
CA LYS A 105 0.93 -5.11 21.32
C LYS A 105 1.61 -6.31 21.99
N PRO A 106 2.95 -6.33 22.07
CA PRO A 106 3.65 -7.39 22.81
C PRO A 106 3.23 -7.48 24.28
N GLU A 107 2.82 -6.35 24.88
CA GLU A 107 2.34 -6.29 26.27
C GLU A 107 0.98 -7.02 26.46
N ASP A 108 0.18 -7.15 25.40
CA ASP A 108 -1.06 -7.92 25.41
C ASP A 108 -0.79 -9.43 25.61
N LEU A 109 0.41 -9.88 25.23
CA LEU A 109 0.85 -11.29 25.34
C LEU A 109 1.75 -11.54 26.55
N ASN A 110 2.51 -10.54 26.97
CA ASN A 110 3.41 -10.60 28.11
C ASN A 110 3.44 -9.25 28.83
N LYS A 111 2.82 -9.14 29.99
CA LYS A 111 2.74 -7.90 30.79
C LYS A 111 4.10 -7.35 31.21
N GLU A 112 5.13 -8.20 31.24
CA GLU A 112 6.50 -7.79 31.61
C GLU A 112 7.33 -7.35 30.39
N TYR A 113 6.74 -7.36 29.18
CA TYR A 113 7.44 -6.97 27.98
C TYR A 113 7.89 -5.50 28.04
N LYS A 114 9.12 -5.26 27.61
CA LYS A 114 9.69 -3.92 27.52
C LYS A 114 10.05 -3.61 26.09
N ASN A 115 9.53 -2.49 25.58
CA ASN A 115 9.80 -2.01 24.25
C ASN A 115 11.32 -1.83 23.99
N GLN A 116 11.78 -2.28 22.83
CA GLN A 116 13.18 -2.35 22.46
C GLN A 116 13.51 -1.22 21.47
N LEU A 117 14.10 -0.13 21.98
CA LEU A 117 14.70 0.92 21.15
C LEU A 117 16.21 0.70 21.08
N SER A 118 16.71 0.38 19.89
CA SER A 118 18.15 0.35 19.66
C SER A 118 18.70 1.77 19.52
N LYS A 119 19.80 2.06 20.24
CA LYS A 119 20.52 3.34 20.09
C LYS A 119 21.27 3.43 18.75
N ASP A 120 21.51 2.32 18.12
CA ASP A 120 22.18 2.23 16.81
C ASP A 120 21.19 2.10 15.66
N GLY A 121 19.89 1.96 15.97
CA GLY A 121 18.83 1.80 14.98
C GLY A 121 18.38 3.11 14.33
N PRO A 122 17.81 3.05 13.12
CA PRO A 122 17.30 4.21 12.39
C PRO A 122 16.31 5.06 13.18
N SER A 123 15.45 4.46 13.98
CA SER A 123 14.49 5.19 14.84
C SER A 123 15.18 6.16 15.78
N TYR A 124 16.32 5.80 16.34
CA TYR A 124 17.09 6.67 17.22
C TYR A 124 18.04 7.58 16.43
N THR A 125 18.82 7.03 15.51
CA THR A 125 19.90 7.75 14.83
C THR A 125 19.43 8.70 13.74
N ILE A 126 18.41 8.30 12.96
CA ILE A 126 17.88 9.08 11.84
C ILE A 126 16.67 9.91 12.28
N HIS A 127 15.72 9.29 12.99
CA HIS A 127 14.48 9.97 13.40
C HIS A 127 14.55 10.64 14.77
N GLY A 128 15.64 10.47 15.50
CA GLY A 128 15.87 11.12 16.80
C GLY A 128 14.87 10.74 17.89
N LEU A 129 14.21 9.59 17.79
CA LEU A 129 13.21 9.15 18.76
C LEU A 129 13.85 8.86 20.11
N LYS A 130 13.43 9.59 21.14
CA LYS A 130 13.82 9.32 22.51
C LYS A 130 12.98 8.17 23.10
N LYS A 131 13.53 7.45 24.10
CA LYS A 131 12.87 6.31 24.73
C LYS A 131 11.41 6.60 25.13
N LYS A 132 11.13 7.74 25.74
CA LYS A 132 9.76 8.13 26.14
C LYS A 132 8.80 8.27 24.97
N GLN A 133 9.27 8.72 23.81
CA GLN A 133 8.47 8.84 22.58
C GLN A 133 8.26 7.45 21.96
N TYR A 134 9.30 6.64 21.94
CA TYR A 134 9.23 5.28 21.45
C TYR A 134 8.26 4.42 22.25
N ASP A 135 8.30 4.51 23.58
CA ASP A 135 7.41 3.76 24.46
C ASP A 135 5.91 4.08 24.25
N LYS A 136 5.59 5.28 23.76
CA LYS A 136 4.21 5.63 23.39
C LYS A 136 3.74 4.89 22.12
N ILE A 137 4.65 4.65 21.18
CA ILE A 137 4.37 3.96 19.93
C ILE A 137 4.38 2.44 20.19
N GLY A 138 5.37 1.96 20.95
CA GLY A 138 5.62 0.56 21.27
C GLY A 138 6.18 -0.25 20.11
N ASP A 139 6.52 -1.49 20.41
CA ASP A 139 6.90 -2.48 19.41
C ASP A 139 5.65 -3.07 18.73
N PHE A 140 5.88 -3.77 17.64
CA PHE A 140 4.85 -4.43 16.83
C PHE A 140 4.82 -5.94 17.11
N THR A 141 3.79 -6.59 16.62
CA THR A 141 3.70 -8.05 16.60
C THR A 141 3.39 -8.56 15.22
N VAL A 142 4.00 -9.68 14.85
CA VAL A 142 3.73 -10.41 13.61
C VAL A 142 3.56 -11.90 13.92
N PHE A 143 2.87 -12.62 13.05
CA PHE A 143 2.84 -14.07 13.10
C PHE A 143 3.98 -14.62 12.23
N ASP A 144 4.93 -15.30 12.85
CA ASP A 144 6.08 -15.88 12.16
C ASP A 144 5.73 -17.27 11.63
N LYS A 145 5.77 -17.42 10.30
CA LYS A 145 5.48 -18.68 9.61
C LYS A 145 6.44 -19.80 10.01
N LYS A 146 7.71 -19.48 10.27
CA LYS A 146 8.75 -20.49 10.59
C LYS A 146 8.56 -21.10 11.95
N SER A 147 8.29 -20.28 12.98
CA SER A 147 8.10 -20.75 14.35
C SER A 147 6.64 -21.04 14.68
N ASN A 148 5.72 -20.73 13.78
CA ASN A 148 4.27 -20.85 13.98
C ASN A 148 3.81 -20.17 15.28
N SER A 149 4.32 -18.97 15.53
CA SER A 149 4.05 -18.22 16.76
C SER A 149 4.15 -16.72 16.55
N VAL A 150 3.54 -15.96 17.47
CA VAL A 150 3.67 -14.50 17.46
C VAL A 150 5.05 -14.07 17.92
N LYS A 151 5.65 -13.13 17.17
CA LYS A 151 6.96 -12.55 17.47
C LYS A 151 6.86 -11.03 17.57
N PRO A 152 7.57 -10.42 18.52
CA PRO A 152 7.69 -8.97 18.55
C PRO A 152 8.67 -8.47 17.48
N LEU A 153 8.35 -7.33 16.87
CA LEU A 153 9.21 -6.57 15.98
C LEU A 153 9.35 -5.14 16.47
N THR A 154 10.52 -4.58 16.33
CA THR A 154 10.76 -3.16 16.51
C THR A 154 10.43 -2.41 15.22
N ARG A 155 10.33 -1.09 15.29
CA ARG A 155 10.14 -0.24 14.09
C ARG A 155 11.34 -0.28 13.12
N ASP A 156 12.49 -0.69 13.62
CA ASP A 156 13.73 -0.75 12.83
C ASP A 156 13.90 -2.10 12.11
N ASP A 157 13.03 -3.08 12.39
CA ASP A 157 13.10 -4.42 11.80
C ASP A 157 12.44 -4.44 10.41
N VAL A 158 13.09 -3.81 9.44
CA VAL A 158 12.69 -3.73 8.03
C VAL A 158 13.82 -4.18 7.12
N GLY A 159 13.51 -4.75 5.95
CA GLY A 159 14.51 -5.20 4.99
C GLY A 159 15.58 -6.11 5.63
N ASP A 160 16.85 -5.76 5.44
CA ASP A 160 18.01 -6.55 5.94
C ASP A 160 17.98 -6.79 7.47
N LEU A 161 17.41 -5.88 8.25
CA LEU A 161 17.33 -6.03 9.70
C LEU A 161 16.28 -7.09 10.08
N LEU A 162 15.19 -7.16 9.35
CA LEU A 162 14.19 -8.21 9.50
C LEU A 162 14.76 -9.57 9.10
N GLU A 163 15.50 -9.64 7.99
CA GLU A 163 16.17 -10.87 7.53
C GLU A 163 17.15 -11.42 8.57
N LYS A 164 17.93 -10.55 9.22
CA LYS A 164 18.87 -10.93 10.30
C LYS A 164 18.18 -11.58 11.50
N LYS A 165 16.94 -11.21 11.79
CA LYS A 165 16.13 -11.84 12.85
C LYS A 165 15.59 -13.21 12.47
N LYS A 166 15.70 -13.60 11.17
CA LYS A 166 15.20 -14.88 10.63
C LYS A 166 13.70 -15.10 10.85
N ILE A 167 12.94 -14.02 11.00
CA ILE A 167 11.48 -14.02 11.09
C ILE A 167 10.93 -13.98 9.66
N ASP A 168 9.90 -14.79 9.37
CA ASP A 168 9.14 -14.76 8.11
C ASP A 168 7.68 -14.37 8.44
N PRO A 169 7.36 -13.06 8.44
CA PRO A 169 6.01 -12.62 8.75
C PRO A 169 5.00 -13.20 7.77
N GLN A 170 3.91 -13.75 8.27
CA GLN A 170 2.81 -14.21 7.42
C GLN A 170 1.95 -13.01 7.02
N LEU A 171 1.61 -12.91 5.73
CA LEU A 171 0.87 -11.79 5.21
C LEU A 171 -0.64 -12.00 5.36
N ASP A 172 -1.18 -13.10 4.84
CA ASP A 172 -2.61 -13.43 4.91
C ASP A 172 -2.84 -14.45 6.02
N TRP A 173 -3.16 -13.97 7.22
CA TRP A 173 -3.32 -14.82 8.38
C TRP A 173 -4.36 -14.27 9.38
N GLU A 174 -5.11 -15.19 9.97
CA GLU A 174 -5.98 -14.95 11.13
C GLU A 174 -5.91 -16.15 12.09
N GLY A 175 -6.22 -15.92 13.35
CA GLY A 175 -6.25 -16.98 14.37
C GLY A 175 -6.58 -16.47 15.76
N THR A 176 -6.49 -17.37 16.72
CA THR A 176 -6.68 -17.08 18.12
C THR A 176 -5.37 -17.31 18.87
N ILE A 177 -5.01 -16.41 19.76
CA ILE A 177 -3.81 -16.47 20.60
C ILE A 177 -4.16 -16.22 22.06
N SER A 178 -3.39 -16.80 22.99
CA SER A 178 -3.62 -16.57 24.42
C SER A 178 -2.99 -15.25 24.85
N GLY A 179 -3.78 -14.41 25.48
CA GLY A 179 -3.35 -13.13 26.05
C GLY A 179 -2.64 -13.28 27.39
N ALA A 180 -1.98 -12.21 27.83
CA ALA A 180 -1.27 -12.14 29.12
C ALA A 180 -2.20 -12.23 30.36
N ASP A 181 -3.49 -12.07 30.17
CA ASP A 181 -4.53 -12.22 31.19
C ASP A 181 -5.16 -13.64 31.25
N GLY A 182 -4.70 -14.52 30.34
CA GLY A 182 -5.21 -15.87 30.20
C GLY A 182 -6.46 -16.02 29.33
N ASN A 183 -6.96 -14.91 28.79
CA ASN A 183 -8.07 -14.92 27.85
C ASN A 183 -7.58 -15.07 26.40
N ASP A 184 -8.38 -15.70 25.58
CA ASP A 184 -8.11 -15.82 24.15
C ASP A 184 -8.41 -14.51 23.44
N ILE A 185 -7.54 -14.13 22.52
CA ILE A 185 -7.65 -12.92 21.68
C ILE A 185 -7.75 -13.36 20.23
N GLU A 186 -8.83 -13.01 19.57
CA GLU A 186 -8.94 -13.16 18.11
C GLU A 186 -8.12 -12.09 17.40
N VAL A 187 -7.26 -12.50 16.50
CA VAL A 187 -6.33 -11.63 15.78
C VAL A 187 -6.30 -11.94 14.29
N CYS A 188 -5.95 -10.94 13.52
CA CYS A 188 -5.66 -11.09 12.10
C CYS A 188 -4.52 -10.14 11.70
N THR A 189 -3.90 -10.38 10.55
CA THR A 189 -2.97 -9.42 9.97
C THR A 189 -3.73 -8.21 9.40
N LEU A 190 -3.06 -7.08 9.28
CA LEU A 190 -3.63 -5.92 8.61
C LEU A 190 -3.95 -6.24 7.13
N PHE A 191 -3.14 -7.07 6.46
CA PHE A 191 -3.42 -7.53 5.10
C PHE A 191 -4.73 -8.33 5.03
N TRP A 192 -4.96 -9.25 5.96
CA TRP A 192 -6.21 -10.00 6.05
C TRP A 192 -7.40 -9.05 6.21
N ALA A 193 -7.30 -8.10 7.14
CA ALA A 193 -8.37 -7.11 7.37
C ALA A 193 -8.59 -6.23 6.12
N TYR A 194 -7.53 -5.82 5.44
CA TYR A 194 -7.63 -5.07 4.20
C TYR A 194 -8.34 -5.88 3.10
N LYS A 195 -7.91 -7.13 2.87
CA LYS A 195 -8.44 -8.01 1.83
C LYS A 195 -9.90 -8.40 2.07
N TYR A 196 -10.23 -8.87 3.27
CA TYR A 196 -11.52 -9.52 3.55
C TYR A 196 -12.56 -8.59 4.18
N VAL A 197 -12.15 -7.47 4.77
CA VAL A 197 -13.06 -6.52 5.40
C VAL A 197 -13.15 -5.24 4.59
N HIS A 198 -12.01 -4.61 4.29
CA HIS A 198 -12.00 -3.30 3.66
C HIS A 198 -12.31 -3.36 2.16
N LEU A 199 -11.74 -4.33 1.43
CA LEU A 199 -11.94 -4.48 0.00
C LEU A 199 -13.15 -5.34 -0.40
N LYS A 200 -13.88 -5.93 0.54
CA LYS A 200 -14.92 -6.93 0.23
C LYS A 200 -15.98 -6.42 -0.74
N ASP A 201 -16.38 -5.15 -0.62
CA ASP A 201 -17.47 -4.53 -1.37
C ASP A 201 -17.00 -3.82 -2.66
N TYR A 202 -15.69 -3.89 -2.98
CA TYR A 202 -15.09 -3.25 -4.16
C TYR A 202 -14.80 -4.27 -5.27
N ASP A 203 -15.75 -5.16 -5.56
CA ASP A 203 -15.64 -6.01 -6.74
C ASP A 203 -15.73 -5.18 -8.03
N LEU A 204 -15.29 -5.77 -9.14
CA LEU A 204 -15.15 -5.06 -10.40
C LEU A 204 -16.45 -4.46 -10.91
N ASP A 205 -17.59 -5.16 -10.75
CA ASP A 205 -18.88 -4.67 -11.22
C ASP A 205 -19.36 -3.50 -10.37
N THR A 206 -19.24 -3.59 -9.05
CA THR A 206 -19.50 -2.49 -8.12
C THR A 206 -18.64 -1.26 -8.44
N VAL A 207 -17.36 -1.46 -8.73
CA VAL A 207 -16.45 -0.35 -9.08
C VAL A 207 -16.87 0.29 -10.41
N VAL A 208 -17.26 -0.47 -11.40
CA VAL A 208 -17.79 0.03 -12.67
C VAL A 208 -19.07 0.86 -12.45
N ASP A 209 -19.98 0.38 -11.63
CA ASP A 209 -21.24 1.08 -11.32
C ASP A 209 -20.99 2.42 -10.59
N ILE A 210 -20.03 2.47 -9.70
CA ILE A 210 -19.69 3.71 -8.97
C ILE A 210 -18.95 4.69 -9.87
N THR A 211 -17.96 4.21 -10.64
CA THR A 211 -17.01 5.06 -11.38
C THR A 211 -17.48 5.39 -12.79
N HIS A 212 -18.37 4.60 -13.37
CA HIS A 212 -18.75 4.61 -14.78
C HIS A 212 -17.57 4.40 -15.73
N SER A 213 -16.50 3.80 -15.22
CA SER A 213 -15.28 3.51 -15.99
C SER A 213 -15.43 2.23 -16.80
N ASN A 214 -14.68 2.13 -17.90
CA ASN A 214 -14.66 0.92 -18.72
C ASN A 214 -14.03 -0.26 -17.95
N LYS A 215 -14.74 -1.38 -17.90
CA LYS A 215 -14.40 -2.59 -17.14
C LYS A 215 -13.05 -3.18 -17.56
N GLU A 216 -12.84 -3.31 -18.86
CA GLU A 216 -11.64 -3.89 -19.46
C GLU A 216 -10.41 -3.01 -19.18
N LEU A 217 -10.57 -1.69 -19.22
CA LEU A 217 -9.48 -0.76 -18.92
C LEU A 217 -9.11 -0.74 -17.44
N ILE A 218 -10.07 -0.94 -16.52
CA ILE A 218 -9.77 -1.11 -15.09
C ILE A 218 -8.90 -2.37 -14.88
N GLN A 219 -9.28 -3.50 -15.49
CA GLN A 219 -8.51 -4.74 -15.41
C GLN A 219 -7.13 -4.59 -16.05
N GLN A 220 -7.05 -3.92 -17.21
CA GLN A 220 -5.79 -3.65 -17.87
C GLN A 220 -4.86 -2.81 -16.99
N LEU A 221 -5.39 -1.75 -16.38
CA LEU A 221 -4.62 -0.88 -15.48
C LEU A 221 -4.11 -1.63 -14.25
N ALA A 222 -4.95 -2.47 -13.62
CA ALA A 222 -4.54 -3.31 -12.51
C ALA A 222 -3.37 -4.23 -12.90
N LYS A 223 -3.44 -4.88 -14.07
CA LYS A 223 -2.37 -5.71 -14.60
C LYS A 223 -1.12 -4.91 -14.93
N ASP A 224 -1.27 -3.77 -15.61
CA ASP A 224 -0.14 -2.90 -15.96
C ASP A 224 0.60 -2.42 -14.70
N LEU A 225 -0.12 -1.95 -13.67
CA LEU A 225 0.46 -1.54 -12.38
C LEU A 225 1.17 -2.69 -11.65
N ALA A 226 0.69 -3.90 -11.77
CA ALA A 226 1.31 -5.07 -11.16
C ALA A 226 2.58 -5.53 -11.90
N THR A 227 2.60 -5.44 -13.23
CA THR A 227 3.62 -6.11 -14.05
C THR A 227 4.65 -5.18 -14.69
N ILE A 228 4.30 -3.91 -14.96
CA ILE A 228 5.20 -2.96 -15.60
C ILE A 228 5.95 -2.16 -14.53
N LYS A 229 7.26 -2.36 -14.44
CA LYS A 229 8.13 -1.71 -13.45
C LYS A 229 9.37 -1.09 -14.11
N PRO A 230 9.85 0.06 -13.66
CA PRO A 230 9.27 0.96 -12.66
C PRO A 230 7.96 1.62 -13.12
N ALA A 231 7.03 1.82 -12.21
CA ALA A 231 5.79 2.54 -12.45
C ALA A 231 5.72 3.80 -11.58
N THR A 232 5.20 4.89 -12.13
CA THR A 232 4.94 6.13 -11.39
C THR A 232 3.46 6.47 -11.49
N ILE A 233 2.84 6.78 -10.36
CA ILE A 233 1.50 7.33 -10.30
C ILE A 233 1.63 8.82 -9.97
N HIS A 234 1.21 9.66 -10.90
CA HIS A 234 1.24 11.10 -10.77
C HIS A 234 -0.16 11.62 -10.44
N ILE A 235 -0.37 11.97 -9.17
CA ILE A 235 -1.66 12.44 -8.67
C ILE A 235 -1.74 13.95 -8.79
N GLY A 236 -2.84 14.45 -9.34
CA GLY A 236 -3.13 15.87 -9.46
C GLY A 236 -4.09 16.39 -8.40
N GLU A 237 -4.25 17.71 -8.37
CA GLU A 237 -5.12 18.40 -7.43
C GLU A 237 -6.62 18.07 -7.64
N GLY A 238 -6.98 17.53 -8.80
CA GLY A 238 -8.34 17.08 -9.08
C GLY A 238 -8.91 16.09 -8.08
N LEU A 239 -8.03 15.29 -7.42
CA LEU A 239 -8.44 14.38 -6.35
C LEU A 239 -8.65 15.12 -5.02
N ASN A 240 -7.91 16.21 -4.78
CA ASN A 240 -7.89 16.91 -3.49
C ASN A 240 -9.04 17.92 -3.34
N HIS A 241 -9.73 18.27 -4.43
CA HIS A 241 -10.82 19.25 -4.42
C HIS A 241 -12.21 18.66 -4.17
N TRP A 242 -12.31 17.34 -4.03
CA TRP A 242 -13.56 16.65 -3.76
C TRP A 242 -13.55 16.02 -2.36
N PHE A 243 -14.61 16.22 -1.62
CA PHE A 243 -14.81 15.71 -0.27
C PHE A 243 -15.94 14.67 -0.23
#